data_06c33aeede40fb89a4c3575f6eb81f4d
#
_entry.id   06c33aeede40fb89a4c3575f6eb81f4d
#
_cell.length_a   1.000
_cell.length_b   1.000
_cell.length_c   1.000
_cell.angle_alpha   90.00
_cell.angle_beta   90.00
_cell.angle_gamma   90.00
#
_symmetry.space_group_name_H-M   'P 1'
#
loop_
_entity.id
_entity.type
_entity.pdbx_description
1 polymer ?
#
loop_
_entity_poly.entity_id
_entity_poly.type
_entity_poly.pdbx_seq_one_letter_code
_entity_poly.pdbx_strand_id
1 'polypeptide(L)'
;MLRDSPIPEEVFNLETSDRKARWWFGLLSAAIVTLIAVAPQLFFCFARGSQWNGAYAQTHGDEGVYASYLNALVDGRPRRNNPYSGRDDSPEHPSAESYLSLQFISPLLISQTARLLHVSTAKVFMALTAVAAFASALAVFWLLTLLIEDYRIAAVGVLVVLLASSASLVIEYLLRIDDSNNYLPFLRRYLPAAIFPILFLYCGLTWRMLTVARKRAAAVHALGAGALFGVLVFSYVYHWSFALVWTGCLAGIWLLARPLERRSAISRLTILATCMVATLAPYLLLASRLGKTTAEVHFLAASHAPDLFRLIEILGLAILLITALLIIRGQVAAREPTVIFTLACALTPLLVFNQQILTGRSLQPFHYEVFIGSYTTVLAAFVTTILCYRGLAITRPAWARVLLAALAFGAILSGSAEATLMSRRQRKGNLIADEARPALLRLATMARETADGRLDTRSVVYAPNFVVTGAVPTTAPQPVLWAQYLFVFPDVTLEEDRERLAEYLYYKGVTFSDIDRDHFDSLDGERSYYLSSLIRRGRFNPRLSVDWKPIAPEEVQGALDYYANFVASFDRSRAAHPQISFLLVASDDQVNLSNFDRWYERDQGERVGKYLLFRVRLKD
;
A
#
# COMPACT_ATOMS: atom_id res chain seq x y z
N MET A 1 47.37 -18.01 22.27
CA MET A 1 48.30 -17.59 21.21
C MET A 1 47.72 -17.99 19.88
N LEU A 2 46.99 -17.11 19.23
CA LEU A 2 46.54 -17.28 17.84
C LEU A 2 47.23 -16.17 17.04
N ARG A 3 48.00 -16.60 16.05
CA ARG A 3 48.82 -15.74 15.18
C ARG A 3 47.94 -14.79 14.37
N ASP A 4 48.17 -13.50 14.55
CA ASP A 4 47.73 -12.46 13.64
C ASP A 4 48.60 -12.55 12.36
N SER A 5 48.04 -13.07 11.30
CA SER A 5 48.59 -12.90 9.96
C SER A 5 48.00 -11.60 9.37
N PRO A 6 48.84 -10.64 8.94
CA PRO A 6 48.38 -9.43 8.30
C PRO A 6 47.79 -9.76 6.92
N ILE A 7 46.55 -9.35 6.70
CA ILE A 7 45.92 -9.38 5.38
C ILE A 7 46.61 -8.32 4.52
N PRO A 8 47.06 -8.67 3.30
CA PRO A 8 47.73 -7.71 2.42
C PRO A 8 46.84 -6.54 2.03
N GLU A 9 47.38 -5.32 2.11
CA GLU A 9 46.71 -4.05 1.71
C GLU A 9 46.43 -3.90 0.21
N GLU A 10 46.75 -4.88 -0.62
CA GLU A 10 46.69 -4.77 -2.10
C GLU A 10 45.28 -4.95 -2.73
N VAL A 11 44.23 -5.16 -1.96
CA VAL A 11 42.89 -5.45 -2.52
C VAL A 11 42.04 -4.19 -2.82
N PHE A 12 42.56 -2.99 -2.58
CA PHE A 12 41.75 -1.76 -2.67
C PHE A 12 41.84 -0.94 -3.97
N ASN A 13 42.57 -1.41 -4.99
CA ASN A 13 42.60 -0.78 -6.32
C ASN A 13 41.75 -1.53 -7.34
N LEU A 14 40.42 -1.50 -7.19
CA LEU A 14 39.50 -1.96 -8.21
C LEU A 14 39.20 -0.81 -9.17
N GLU A 15 39.72 -0.95 -10.36
CA GLU A 15 39.66 -0.01 -11.48
C GLU A 15 38.23 0.36 -11.92
N THR A 16 38.08 1.60 -12.31
CA THR A 16 36.80 2.23 -12.75
C THR A 16 36.16 1.62 -14.02
N SER A 17 36.92 0.84 -14.80
CA SER A 17 36.47 0.19 -16.03
C SER A 17 35.52 -0.99 -15.77
N ASP A 18 35.69 -1.70 -14.67
CA ASP A 18 34.95 -2.91 -14.32
C ASP A 18 33.56 -2.61 -13.70
N ARG A 19 33.32 -1.37 -13.24
CA ARG A 19 32.04 -0.97 -12.62
C ARG A 19 30.86 -0.93 -13.60
N LYS A 20 31.04 -0.54 -14.85
CA LYS A 20 29.94 -0.42 -15.82
C LYS A 20 29.36 -1.78 -16.22
N ALA A 21 30.20 -2.80 -16.39
CA ALA A 21 29.75 -4.15 -16.72
C ALA A 21 28.96 -4.81 -15.58
N ARG A 22 29.21 -4.41 -14.33
CA ARG A 22 28.56 -4.98 -13.14
C ARG A 22 27.13 -4.50 -12.93
N TRP A 23 26.81 -3.22 -13.22
CA TRP A 23 25.46 -2.68 -13.13
C TRP A 23 24.48 -3.27 -14.15
N TRP A 24 24.98 -3.84 -15.23
CA TRP A 24 24.15 -4.52 -16.23
C TRP A 24 23.27 -5.62 -15.62
N PHE A 25 23.79 -6.38 -14.66
CA PHE A 25 23.02 -7.42 -13.98
C PHE A 25 21.85 -6.83 -13.17
N GLY A 26 22.06 -5.70 -12.52
CA GLY A 26 21.01 -4.97 -11.83
C GLY A 26 19.95 -4.41 -12.78
N LEU A 27 20.37 -3.86 -13.92
CA LEU A 27 19.45 -3.37 -14.94
C LEU A 27 18.62 -4.50 -15.55
N LEU A 28 19.22 -5.69 -15.79
CA LEU A 28 18.50 -6.86 -16.28
C LEU A 28 17.44 -7.34 -15.27
N SER A 29 17.80 -7.45 -13.99
CA SER A 29 16.84 -7.81 -12.94
C SER A 29 15.72 -6.77 -12.83
N ALA A 30 16.06 -5.48 -12.92
CA ALA A 30 15.08 -4.39 -12.89
C ALA A 30 14.14 -4.45 -14.09
N ALA A 31 14.64 -4.77 -15.29
CA ALA A 31 13.81 -4.96 -16.47
C ALA A 31 12.83 -6.13 -16.31
N ILE A 32 13.30 -7.27 -15.77
CA ILE A 32 12.44 -8.45 -15.52
C ILE A 32 11.33 -8.11 -14.52
N VAL A 33 11.67 -7.50 -13.38
CA VAL A 33 10.69 -7.10 -12.36
C VAL A 33 9.68 -6.11 -12.95
N THR A 34 10.15 -5.14 -13.73
CA THR A 34 9.29 -4.15 -14.39
C THR A 34 8.34 -4.79 -15.40
N LEU A 35 8.82 -5.72 -16.22
CA LEU A 35 7.98 -6.44 -17.19
C LEU A 35 6.85 -7.21 -16.48
N ILE A 36 7.17 -7.90 -15.38
CA ILE A 36 6.15 -8.60 -14.57
C ILE A 36 5.16 -7.60 -13.98
N ALA A 37 5.64 -6.47 -13.46
CA ALA A 37 4.79 -5.45 -12.87
C ALA A 37 3.84 -4.78 -13.87
N VAL A 38 4.27 -4.52 -15.10
CA VAL A 38 3.42 -3.87 -16.12
C VAL A 38 2.54 -4.86 -16.89
N ALA A 39 2.82 -6.17 -16.80
CA ALA A 39 2.07 -7.21 -17.52
C ALA A 39 0.56 -7.14 -17.28
N PRO A 40 0.02 -6.93 -16.06
CA PRO A 40 -1.42 -6.76 -15.83
C PRO A 40 -2.04 -5.64 -16.66
N GLN A 41 -1.38 -4.48 -16.72
CA GLN A 41 -1.85 -3.35 -17.51
C GLN A 41 -1.80 -3.63 -19.01
N LEU A 42 -0.70 -4.18 -19.49
CA LEU A 42 -0.55 -4.52 -20.91
C LEU A 42 -1.57 -5.57 -21.36
N PHE A 43 -1.77 -6.60 -20.52
CA PHE A 43 -2.78 -7.61 -20.78
C PHE A 43 -4.18 -7.04 -20.82
N PHE A 44 -4.52 -6.12 -19.89
CA PHE A 44 -5.82 -5.44 -19.87
C PHE A 44 -6.03 -4.61 -21.14
N CYS A 45 -5.05 -3.80 -21.54
CA CYS A 45 -5.13 -3.02 -22.77
C CYS A 45 -5.28 -3.91 -24.00
N PHE A 46 -4.47 -4.97 -24.09
CA PHE A 46 -4.51 -5.92 -25.20
C PHE A 46 -5.86 -6.66 -25.29
N ALA A 47 -6.38 -7.13 -24.15
CA ALA A 47 -7.66 -7.83 -24.08
C ALA A 47 -8.86 -6.93 -24.45
N ARG A 48 -8.79 -5.62 -24.19
CA ARG A 48 -9.80 -4.65 -24.57
C ARG A 48 -9.65 -4.18 -26.02
N GLY A 49 -8.45 -4.18 -26.56
CA GLY A 49 -8.16 -3.72 -27.92
C GLY A 49 -8.69 -2.31 -28.20
N SER A 50 -9.47 -2.16 -29.27
CA SER A 50 -10.10 -0.87 -29.64
C SER A 50 -11.19 -0.40 -28.68
N GLN A 51 -11.67 -1.26 -27.77
CA GLN A 51 -12.68 -0.90 -26.76
C GLN A 51 -12.07 -0.34 -25.48
N TRP A 52 -10.74 -0.27 -25.38
CA TRP A 52 -10.09 0.30 -24.22
C TRP A 52 -10.27 1.82 -24.16
N ASN A 53 -10.88 2.31 -23.08
CA ASN A 53 -11.21 3.72 -22.87
C ASN A 53 -10.14 4.46 -22.06
N GLY A 54 -8.96 3.85 -21.83
CA GLY A 54 -7.84 4.50 -21.15
C GLY A 54 -7.83 4.35 -19.63
N ALA A 55 -8.58 3.40 -19.06
CA ALA A 55 -8.50 3.10 -17.65
C ALA A 55 -7.20 2.35 -17.33
N TYR A 56 -6.67 2.58 -16.13
CA TYR A 56 -5.58 1.74 -15.60
C TYR A 56 -6.16 0.44 -15.01
N ALA A 57 -5.42 -0.65 -15.17
CA ALA A 57 -5.77 -1.93 -14.54
C ALA A 57 -5.50 -1.84 -13.04
N GLN A 58 -6.53 -1.69 -12.24
CA GLN A 58 -6.47 -1.71 -10.79
C GLN A 58 -6.11 -3.12 -10.32
N THR A 59 -5.19 -3.23 -9.38
CA THR A 59 -4.72 -4.50 -8.81
C THR A 59 -5.15 -4.68 -7.36
N HIS A 60 -5.53 -3.58 -6.68
CA HIS A 60 -5.98 -3.58 -5.30
C HIS A 60 -7.15 -2.60 -5.10
N GLY A 61 -8.11 -2.93 -4.24
CA GLY A 61 -9.29 -2.09 -3.97
C GLY A 61 -8.94 -0.67 -3.50
N ASP A 62 -7.93 -0.53 -2.64
CA ASP A 62 -7.52 0.77 -2.10
C ASP A 62 -6.94 1.73 -3.14
N GLU A 63 -6.54 1.25 -4.32
CA GLU A 63 -6.09 2.15 -5.38
C GLU A 63 -7.14 3.18 -5.79
N GLY A 64 -8.43 2.84 -5.62
CA GLY A 64 -9.54 3.75 -5.88
C GLY A 64 -9.47 5.01 -5.00
N VAL A 65 -9.26 4.86 -3.69
CA VAL A 65 -9.16 6.01 -2.78
C VAL A 65 -7.90 6.83 -3.04
N TYR A 66 -6.78 6.16 -3.37
CA TYR A 66 -5.54 6.86 -3.71
C TYR A 66 -5.65 7.64 -5.02
N ALA A 67 -6.31 7.06 -6.03
CA ALA A 67 -6.56 7.73 -7.30
C ALA A 67 -7.51 8.92 -7.13
N SER A 68 -8.55 8.79 -6.33
CA SER A 68 -9.50 9.86 -6.03
C SER A 68 -8.82 11.04 -5.33
N TYR A 69 -8.04 10.76 -4.29
CA TYR A 69 -7.29 11.79 -3.58
C TYR A 69 -6.25 12.47 -4.47
N LEU A 70 -5.51 11.68 -5.27
CA LEU A 70 -4.55 12.22 -6.23
C LEU A 70 -5.22 13.09 -7.29
N ASN A 71 -6.38 12.65 -7.84
CA ASN A 71 -7.14 13.42 -8.82
C ASN A 71 -7.58 14.78 -8.26
N ALA A 72 -8.08 14.82 -7.02
CA ALA A 72 -8.43 16.05 -6.36
C ALA A 72 -7.24 17.01 -6.21
N LEU A 73 -6.05 16.49 -5.87
CA LEU A 73 -4.82 17.30 -5.83
C LEU A 73 -4.39 17.78 -7.22
N VAL A 74 -4.56 16.98 -8.27
CA VAL A 74 -4.29 17.38 -9.66
C VAL A 74 -5.24 18.50 -10.11
N ASP A 75 -6.51 18.45 -9.69
CA ASP A 75 -7.49 19.51 -9.93
C ASP A 75 -7.25 20.78 -9.06
N GLY A 76 -6.24 20.77 -8.18
CA GLY A 76 -5.83 21.94 -7.38
C GLY A 76 -6.56 22.08 -6.04
N ARG A 77 -7.31 21.07 -5.62
CA ARG A 77 -7.98 21.07 -4.32
C ARG A 77 -6.95 21.02 -3.17
N PRO A 78 -7.29 21.52 -1.98
CA PRO A 78 -6.36 21.58 -0.85
C PRO A 78 -5.93 20.18 -0.38
N ARG A 79 -4.84 20.10 0.39
CA ARG A 79 -4.32 18.83 0.94
C ARG A 79 -5.34 18.11 1.83
N ARG A 80 -6.12 18.87 2.62
CA ARG A 80 -7.23 18.35 3.41
C ARG A 80 -8.52 18.49 2.60
N ASN A 81 -8.82 17.52 1.78
CA ASN A 81 -10.02 17.42 0.97
C ASN A 81 -10.62 16.03 1.10
N ASN A 82 -11.91 15.92 0.82
CA ASN A 82 -12.58 14.65 0.63
C ASN A 82 -13.14 14.58 -0.80
N PRO A 83 -12.54 13.78 -1.68
CA PRO A 83 -13.00 13.69 -3.07
C PRO A 83 -14.38 13.05 -3.21
N TYR A 84 -14.84 12.28 -2.22
CA TYR A 84 -16.13 11.59 -2.25
C TYR A 84 -17.27 12.47 -1.76
N SER A 85 -17.06 13.31 -0.75
CA SER A 85 -18.08 14.23 -0.23
C SER A 85 -18.07 15.60 -0.92
N GLY A 86 -16.98 15.92 -1.64
CA GLY A 86 -16.78 17.24 -2.25
C GLY A 86 -16.37 18.33 -1.25
N ARG A 87 -16.21 17.99 0.02
CA ARG A 87 -15.83 18.95 1.07
C ARG A 87 -14.33 19.22 1.04
N ASP A 88 -13.98 20.48 1.14
CA ASP A 88 -12.61 20.98 1.19
C ASP A 88 -12.36 21.74 2.49
N ASP A 89 -11.10 21.67 2.95
CA ASP A 89 -10.64 22.50 4.04
C ASP A 89 -10.72 23.98 3.68
N SER A 90 -11.36 24.76 4.52
CA SER A 90 -11.45 26.22 4.39
C SER A 90 -11.33 26.90 5.76
N PRO A 91 -11.05 28.21 5.81
CA PRO A 91 -11.03 28.95 7.08
C PRO A 91 -12.38 28.88 7.82
N GLU A 92 -13.50 28.83 7.09
CA GLU A 92 -14.85 28.76 7.65
C GLU A 92 -15.19 27.33 8.13
N HIS A 93 -14.62 26.32 7.48
CA HIS A 93 -14.86 24.91 7.77
C HIS A 93 -13.53 24.15 7.80
N PRO A 94 -12.76 24.30 8.90
CA PRO A 94 -11.47 23.63 9.01
C PRO A 94 -11.64 22.11 9.15
N SER A 95 -11.03 21.37 8.25
CA SER A 95 -11.03 19.90 8.27
C SER A 95 -9.92 19.36 9.19
N ALA A 96 -10.20 18.27 9.90
CA ALA A 96 -9.19 17.53 10.64
C ALA A 96 -8.16 16.85 9.69
N GLU A 97 -7.05 16.37 10.24
CA GLU A 97 -6.10 15.57 9.46
C GLU A 97 -6.65 14.15 9.22
N SER A 98 -6.35 13.61 8.04
CA SER A 98 -6.48 12.19 7.70
C SER A 98 -5.10 11.56 7.55
N TYR A 99 -5.02 10.23 7.48
CA TYR A 99 -3.75 9.59 7.11
C TYR A 99 -3.30 9.98 5.70
N LEU A 100 -4.22 10.19 4.77
CA LEU A 100 -3.88 10.64 3.42
C LEU A 100 -3.29 12.04 3.43
N SER A 101 -3.85 12.95 4.23
CA SER A 101 -3.32 14.31 4.37
C SER A 101 -2.02 14.38 5.17
N LEU A 102 -1.77 13.47 6.13
CA LEU A 102 -0.48 13.34 6.81
C LEU A 102 0.60 12.79 5.88
N GLN A 103 0.24 11.86 5.01
CA GLN A 103 1.15 11.17 4.09
C GLN A 103 1.27 11.95 2.76
N PHE A 104 1.50 13.25 2.82
CA PHE A 104 1.33 14.18 1.71
C PHE A 104 2.50 14.23 0.72
N ILE A 105 3.72 13.80 1.08
CA ILE A 105 4.89 13.97 0.20
C ILE A 105 4.69 13.23 -1.12
N SER A 106 4.34 11.93 -1.06
CA SER A 106 4.16 11.13 -2.28
C SER A 106 3.04 11.67 -3.18
N PRO A 107 1.79 11.88 -2.71
CA PRO A 107 0.73 12.37 -3.57
C PRO A 107 0.97 13.81 -4.04
N LEU A 108 1.62 14.66 -3.24
CA LEU A 108 1.94 16.02 -3.65
C LEU A 108 2.96 16.03 -4.81
N LEU A 109 4.06 15.29 -4.67
CA LEU A 109 5.06 15.21 -5.74
C LEU A 109 4.47 14.62 -7.03
N ILE A 110 3.68 13.57 -6.90
CA ILE A 110 3.02 12.92 -8.04
C ILE A 110 2.00 13.87 -8.70
N SER A 111 1.17 14.57 -7.91
CA SER A 111 0.17 15.50 -8.46
C SER A 111 0.80 16.72 -9.12
N GLN A 112 1.85 17.29 -8.55
CA GLN A 112 2.57 18.41 -9.18
C GLN A 112 3.24 17.97 -10.50
N THR A 113 3.83 16.76 -10.52
CA THR A 113 4.38 16.20 -11.77
C THR A 113 3.29 15.98 -12.82
N ALA A 114 2.13 15.45 -12.43
CA ALA A 114 0.99 15.25 -13.31
C ALA A 114 0.47 16.57 -13.90
N ARG A 115 0.36 17.61 -13.07
CA ARG A 115 -0.04 18.96 -13.49
C ARG A 115 0.96 19.56 -14.46
N LEU A 116 2.25 19.49 -14.14
CA LEU A 116 3.32 20.03 -14.99
C LEU A 116 3.36 19.35 -16.37
N LEU A 117 3.14 18.04 -16.41
CA LEU A 117 3.15 17.25 -17.64
C LEU A 117 1.77 17.19 -18.34
N HIS A 118 0.74 17.81 -17.76
CA HIS A 118 -0.65 17.75 -18.25
C HIS A 118 -1.16 16.32 -18.50
N VAL A 119 -0.82 15.39 -17.60
CA VAL A 119 -1.23 13.97 -17.70
C VAL A 119 -2.32 13.63 -16.68
N SER A 120 -3.25 12.79 -17.08
CA SER A 120 -4.33 12.32 -16.17
C SER A 120 -3.83 11.38 -15.10
N THR A 121 -4.54 11.30 -13.98
CA THR A 121 -4.29 10.36 -12.87
C THR A 121 -4.14 8.93 -13.34
N ALA A 122 -4.97 8.46 -14.29
CA ALA A 122 -4.86 7.11 -14.86
C ALA A 122 -3.50 6.86 -15.54
N LYS A 123 -3.02 7.81 -16.37
CA LYS A 123 -1.70 7.71 -17.02
C LYS A 123 -0.56 7.72 -16.02
N VAL A 124 -0.68 8.54 -14.97
CA VAL A 124 0.29 8.56 -13.86
C VAL A 124 0.36 7.21 -13.16
N PHE A 125 -0.78 6.58 -12.87
CA PHE A 125 -0.81 5.26 -12.22
C PHE A 125 -0.19 4.17 -13.10
N MET A 126 -0.40 4.21 -14.41
CA MET A 126 0.27 3.29 -15.35
C MET A 126 1.79 3.46 -15.33
N ALA A 127 2.26 4.71 -15.43
CA ALA A 127 3.70 5.02 -15.42
C ALA A 127 4.34 4.69 -14.07
N LEU A 128 3.65 4.98 -12.96
CA LEU A 128 4.16 4.74 -11.60
C LEU A 128 4.46 3.27 -11.34
N THR A 129 3.68 2.34 -11.90
CA THR A 129 3.97 0.90 -11.79
C THR A 129 5.35 0.55 -12.32
N ALA A 130 5.66 1.01 -13.54
CA ALA A 130 6.96 0.76 -14.15
C ALA A 130 8.11 1.42 -13.37
N VAL A 131 7.93 2.69 -13.02
CA VAL A 131 8.94 3.48 -12.28
C VAL A 131 9.20 2.89 -10.90
N ALA A 132 8.15 2.54 -10.16
CA ALA A 132 8.28 1.97 -8.81
C ALA A 132 8.94 0.58 -8.83
N ALA A 133 8.56 -0.28 -9.77
CA ALA A 133 9.15 -1.61 -9.93
C ALA A 133 10.64 -1.52 -10.29
N PHE A 134 10.97 -0.68 -11.26
CA PHE A 134 12.34 -0.47 -11.71
C PHE A 134 13.23 0.12 -10.61
N ALA A 135 12.75 1.18 -9.95
CA ALA A 135 13.47 1.82 -8.85
C ALA A 135 13.65 0.88 -7.65
N SER A 136 12.62 0.08 -7.31
CA SER A 136 12.71 -0.91 -6.23
C SER A 136 13.79 -1.97 -6.52
N ALA A 137 13.82 -2.47 -7.75
CA ALA A 137 14.81 -3.45 -8.16
C ALA A 137 16.24 -2.88 -8.09
N LEU A 138 16.45 -1.65 -8.54
CA LEU A 138 17.76 -0.99 -8.44
C LEU A 138 18.15 -0.68 -7.00
N ALA A 139 17.21 -0.27 -6.15
CA ALA A 139 17.49 0.01 -4.74
C ALA A 139 17.88 -1.27 -3.98
N VAL A 140 17.16 -2.38 -4.21
CA VAL A 140 17.49 -3.70 -3.64
C VAL A 140 18.81 -4.22 -4.20
N PHE A 141 19.06 -4.06 -5.52
CA PHE A 141 20.33 -4.43 -6.13
C PHE A 141 21.50 -3.69 -5.48
N TRP A 142 21.39 -2.37 -5.36
CA TRP A 142 22.41 -1.56 -4.70
C TRP A 142 22.65 -2.02 -3.25
N LEU A 143 21.60 -2.22 -2.46
CA LEU A 143 21.70 -2.71 -1.09
C LEU A 143 22.40 -4.08 -1.04
N LEU A 144 22.01 -5.02 -1.90
CA LEU A 144 22.64 -6.34 -1.97
C LEU A 144 24.11 -6.25 -2.36
N THR A 145 24.51 -5.35 -3.26
CA THR A 145 25.92 -5.14 -3.61
C THR A 145 26.76 -4.57 -2.47
N LEU A 146 26.15 -3.96 -1.47
CA LEU A 146 26.82 -3.52 -0.24
C LEU A 146 27.01 -4.66 0.76
N LEU A 147 26.21 -5.73 0.67
CA LEU A 147 26.22 -6.88 1.57
C LEU A 147 26.96 -8.07 0.95
N ILE A 148 26.95 -8.17 -0.36
CA ILE A 148 27.43 -9.31 -1.14
C ILE A 148 28.32 -8.77 -2.26
N GLU A 149 29.56 -9.23 -2.33
CA GLU A 149 30.54 -8.73 -3.31
C GLU A 149 30.26 -9.20 -4.76
N ASP A 150 29.49 -10.29 -4.93
CA ASP A 150 29.17 -10.85 -6.24
C ASP A 150 27.87 -10.24 -6.82
N TYR A 151 28.01 -9.49 -7.91
CA TYR A 151 26.92 -8.81 -8.60
C TYR A 151 25.89 -9.76 -9.26
N ARG A 152 26.32 -10.98 -9.62
CA ARG A 152 25.41 -12.00 -10.20
C ARG A 152 24.50 -12.54 -9.11
N ILE A 153 25.07 -12.84 -7.95
CA ILE A 153 24.33 -13.27 -6.77
C ILE A 153 23.39 -12.14 -6.32
N ALA A 154 23.86 -10.89 -6.29
CA ALA A 154 23.02 -9.75 -5.97
C ALA A 154 21.83 -9.60 -6.95
N ALA A 155 22.04 -9.83 -8.25
CA ALA A 155 20.97 -9.77 -9.25
C ALA A 155 19.89 -10.87 -9.06
N VAL A 156 20.32 -12.08 -8.73
CA VAL A 156 19.38 -13.16 -8.36
C VAL A 156 18.66 -12.81 -7.06
N GLY A 157 19.36 -12.24 -6.09
CA GLY A 157 18.77 -11.76 -4.84
C GLY A 157 17.65 -10.72 -5.06
N VAL A 158 17.80 -9.83 -6.03
CA VAL A 158 16.74 -8.89 -6.42
C VAL A 158 15.47 -9.63 -6.82
N LEU A 159 15.60 -10.63 -7.70
CA LEU A 159 14.44 -11.42 -8.16
C LEU A 159 13.79 -12.17 -7.00
N VAL A 160 14.59 -12.82 -6.15
CA VAL A 160 14.10 -13.56 -4.98
C VAL A 160 13.39 -12.62 -4.00
N VAL A 161 14.03 -11.51 -3.63
CA VAL A 161 13.45 -10.55 -2.66
C VAL A 161 12.17 -9.92 -3.20
N LEU A 162 12.11 -9.51 -4.47
CA LEU A 162 10.96 -8.77 -4.98
C LEU A 162 9.84 -9.66 -5.53
N LEU A 163 10.14 -10.86 -5.99
CA LEU A 163 9.17 -11.70 -6.69
C LEU A 163 8.78 -12.97 -5.92
N ALA A 164 9.61 -13.43 -4.97
CA ALA A 164 9.31 -14.62 -4.18
C ALA A 164 8.87 -14.32 -2.74
N SER A 165 8.92 -13.06 -2.28
CA SER A 165 8.46 -12.70 -0.93
C SER A 165 6.95 -12.87 -0.73
N SER A 166 6.21 -12.92 -1.82
CA SER A 166 4.78 -13.22 -1.87
C SER A 166 4.49 -14.70 -2.11
N ALA A 167 5.49 -15.57 -2.04
CA ALA A 167 5.32 -17.02 -2.24
C ALA A 167 4.30 -17.67 -1.28
N SER A 168 3.93 -16.98 -0.19
CA SER A 168 2.80 -17.35 0.65
C SER A 168 1.50 -17.49 -0.14
N LEU A 169 1.27 -16.68 -1.19
CA LEU A 169 0.12 -16.81 -2.09
C LEU A 169 0.07 -18.15 -2.81
N VAL A 170 1.21 -18.63 -3.31
CA VAL A 170 1.26 -19.93 -3.98
C VAL A 170 0.97 -21.03 -2.97
N ILE A 171 1.51 -20.92 -1.76
CA ILE A 171 1.29 -21.87 -0.68
C ILE A 171 -0.17 -21.82 -0.21
N GLU A 172 -0.72 -20.64 0.00
CA GLU A 172 -2.12 -20.43 0.42
C GLU A 172 -3.10 -20.93 -0.67
N TYR A 173 -2.81 -20.64 -1.94
CA TYR A 173 -3.59 -21.17 -3.06
C TYR A 173 -3.55 -22.69 -3.15
N LEU A 174 -2.36 -23.29 -2.98
CA LEU A 174 -2.18 -24.74 -2.97
C LEU A 174 -2.85 -25.40 -1.77
N LEU A 175 -2.84 -24.73 -0.61
CA LEU A 175 -3.49 -25.21 0.61
C LEU A 175 -4.97 -24.83 0.69
N ARG A 176 -5.53 -24.16 -0.34
CA ARG A 176 -6.91 -23.65 -0.38
C ARG A 176 -7.28 -22.71 0.77
N ILE A 177 -6.33 -21.96 1.28
CA ILE A 177 -6.56 -20.92 2.28
C ILE A 177 -6.97 -19.66 1.50
N ASP A 178 -8.24 -19.27 1.58
CA ASP A 178 -8.89 -18.29 0.68
C ASP A 178 -8.59 -16.81 1.01
N ASP A 179 -7.60 -16.51 1.84
CA ASP A 179 -7.38 -15.18 2.42
C ASP A 179 -6.05 -14.53 2.02
N SER A 180 -5.58 -14.82 0.83
CA SER A 180 -4.32 -14.24 0.34
C SER A 180 -4.47 -12.75 0.02
N ASN A 181 -4.06 -11.92 0.95
CA ASN A 181 -3.91 -10.48 0.77
C ASN A 181 -2.47 -10.06 0.42
N ASN A 182 -1.67 -10.95 -0.10
CA ASN A 182 -0.29 -10.66 -0.48
C ASN A 182 -0.25 -10.00 -1.85
N TYR A 183 0.55 -8.95 -1.96
CA TYR A 183 0.62 -8.15 -3.18
C TYR A 183 2.06 -7.74 -3.43
N LEU A 184 2.46 -7.70 -4.69
CA LEU A 184 3.70 -7.03 -5.05
C LEU A 184 3.53 -5.52 -4.74
N PRO A 185 4.35 -4.92 -3.85
CA PRO A 185 4.11 -3.56 -3.33
C PRO A 185 4.07 -2.50 -4.41
N PHE A 186 4.85 -2.68 -5.49
CA PHE A 186 4.89 -1.77 -6.62
C PHE A 186 3.64 -1.87 -7.53
N LEU A 187 2.77 -2.86 -7.32
CA LEU A 187 1.48 -2.95 -8.00
C LEU A 187 0.38 -2.15 -7.31
N ARG A 188 0.48 -1.88 -6.00
CA ARG A 188 -0.50 -1.06 -5.27
C ARG A 188 -0.10 0.42 -5.32
N ARG A 189 -0.63 1.15 -6.27
CA ARG A 189 -0.34 2.57 -6.54
C ARG A 189 -1.23 3.48 -5.70
N TYR A 190 -0.79 4.60 -5.21
CA TYR A 190 0.60 5.03 -5.14
C TYR A 190 1.29 4.57 -3.85
N LEU A 191 0.56 4.10 -2.87
CA LEU A 191 1.08 3.52 -1.64
C LEU A 191 0.86 1.99 -1.63
N PRO A 192 1.91 1.19 -1.35
CA PRO A 192 3.27 1.63 -1.03
C PRO A 192 4.19 1.83 -2.24
N ALA A 193 3.74 1.67 -3.50
CA ALA A 193 4.57 1.61 -4.69
C ALA A 193 5.62 2.74 -4.78
N ALA A 194 5.21 3.99 -4.58
CA ALA A 194 6.12 5.15 -4.71
C ALA A 194 7.21 5.19 -3.63
N ILE A 195 6.92 4.63 -2.45
CA ILE A 195 7.80 4.75 -1.28
C ILE A 195 8.63 3.50 -1.02
N PHE A 196 8.25 2.37 -1.62
CA PHE A 196 8.92 1.10 -1.42
C PHE A 196 10.42 1.12 -1.76
N PRO A 197 10.89 1.70 -2.89
CA PRO A 197 12.31 1.84 -3.17
C PRO A 197 13.05 2.71 -2.15
N ILE A 198 12.39 3.71 -1.58
CA ILE A 198 12.98 4.65 -0.61
C ILE A 198 13.41 3.92 0.67
N LEU A 199 12.66 2.91 1.10
CA LEU A 199 13.02 2.09 2.26
C LEU A 199 14.37 1.38 2.06
N PHE A 200 14.59 0.74 0.91
CA PHE A 200 15.86 0.04 0.64
C PHE A 200 17.02 1.01 0.45
N LEU A 201 16.78 2.18 -0.14
CA LEU A 201 17.79 3.25 -0.19
C LEU A 201 18.14 3.75 1.21
N TYR A 202 17.15 3.93 2.08
CA TYR A 202 17.35 4.27 3.48
C TYR A 202 18.20 3.22 4.20
N CYS A 203 17.87 1.94 4.05
CA CYS A 203 18.67 0.85 4.62
C CYS A 203 20.12 0.87 4.11
N GLY A 204 20.31 1.08 2.81
CA GLY A 204 21.64 1.16 2.20
C GLY A 204 22.47 2.35 2.68
N LEU A 205 21.85 3.54 2.81
CA LEU A 205 22.54 4.72 3.36
C LEU A 205 22.88 4.56 4.84
N THR A 206 21.96 4.02 5.65
CA THR A 206 22.21 3.72 7.07
C THR A 206 23.33 2.69 7.22
N TRP A 207 23.36 1.68 6.35
CA TRP A 207 24.44 0.73 6.29
C TRP A 207 25.77 1.37 5.94
N ARG A 208 25.81 2.19 4.88
CA ARG A 208 27.03 2.93 4.48
C ARG A 208 27.49 3.88 5.56
N MET A 209 26.58 4.55 6.25
CA MET A 209 26.90 5.38 7.41
C MET A 209 27.75 4.64 8.46
N LEU A 210 27.39 3.39 8.77
CA LEU A 210 28.10 2.59 9.78
C LEU A 210 29.42 1.99 9.24
N THR A 211 29.47 1.61 7.97
CA THR A 211 30.59 0.84 7.40
C THR A 211 31.68 1.68 6.74
N VAL A 212 31.40 2.92 6.31
CA VAL A 212 32.40 3.76 5.64
C VAL A 212 33.46 4.29 6.64
N ALA A 213 34.74 4.23 6.25
CA ALA A 213 35.82 4.68 7.13
C ALA A 213 35.90 6.20 7.31
N ARG A 214 35.66 6.98 6.22
CA ARG A 214 35.80 8.44 6.22
C ARG A 214 34.67 9.11 6.99
N LYS A 215 34.95 9.86 8.06
CA LYS A 215 33.96 10.56 8.92
C LYS A 215 33.04 11.48 8.13
N ARG A 216 33.57 12.28 7.18
CA ARG A 216 32.74 13.17 6.33
C ARG A 216 31.75 12.38 5.47
N ALA A 217 32.18 11.29 4.85
CA ALA A 217 31.29 10.44 4.07
C ALA A 217 30.21 9.78 4.95
N ALA A 218 30.58 9.33 6.16
CA ALA A 218 29.62 8.81 7.13
C ALA A 218 28.55 9.84 7.51
N ALA A 219 28.94 11.09 7.75
CA ALA A 219 27.99 12.19 8.04
C ALA A 219 27.07 12.47 6.86
N VAL A 220 27.60 12.49 5.62
CA VAL A 220 26.76 12.65 4.41
C VAL A 220 25.75 11.51 4.27
N HIS A 221 26.16 10.26 4.52
CA HIS A 221 25.23 9.13 4.49
C HIS A 221 24.19 9.21 5.63
N ALA A 222 24.58 9.67 6.82
CA ALA A 222 23.65 9.88 7.94
C ALA A 222 22.58 10.94 7.62
N LEU A 223 23.01 12.08 7.06
CA LEU A 223 22.08 13.13 6.62
C LEU A 223 21.18 12.67 5.47
N GLY A 224 21.74 11.94 4.49
CA GLY A 224 20.98 11.34 3.41
C GLY A 224 19.94 10.33 3.92
N ALA A 225 20.34 9.44 4.85
CA ALA A 225 19.39 8.53 5.50
C ALA A 225 18.32 9.29 6.28
N GLY A 226 18.70 10.35 7.03
CA GLY A 226 17.75 11.22 7.73
C GLY A 226 16.75 11.89 6.80
N ALA A 227 17.19 12.39 5.64
CA ALA A 227 16.31 12.97 4.63
C ALA A 227 15.34 11.93 4.06
N LEU A 228 15.82 10.71 3.74
CA LEU A 228 14.93 9.62 3.28
C LEU A 228 13.96 9.19 4.38
N PHE A 229 14.39 9.17 5.65
CA PHE A 229 13.48 8.92 6.76
C PHE A 229 12.36 9.98 6.81
N GLY A 230 12.69 11.26 6.57
CA GLY A 230 11.68 12.32 6.45
C GLY A 230 10.67 12.07 5.33
N VAL A 231 11.14 11.60 4.18
CA VAL A 231 10.25 11.18 3.07
C VAL A 231 9.38 10.01 3.50
N LEU A 232 9.92 9.00 4.18
CA LEU A 232 9.15 7.86 4.70
C LEU A 232 8.07 8.32 5.68
N VAL A 233 8.40 9.20 6.65
CA VAL A 233 7.48 9.69 7.69
C VAL A 233 6.25 10.36 7.10
N PHE A 234 6.43 11.25 6.13
CA PHE A 234 5.34 11.97 5.49
C PHE A 234 4.78 11.28 4.24
N SER A 235 5.08 10.00 4.06
CA SER A 235 4.54 9.22 2.94
C SER A 235 3.83 7.94 3.35
N TYR A 236 4.29 7.20 4.38
CA TYR A 236 3.60 5.96 4.77
C TYR A 236 3.96 5.50 6.18
N VAL A 237 2.96 5.45 7.06
CA VAL A 237 3.15 5.15 8.49
C VAL A 237 3.85 3.82 8.75
N TYR A 238 3.51 2.79 8.00
CA TYR A 238 4.09 1.45 8.18
C TYR A 238 5.56 1.38 7.80
N HIS A 239 5.99 2.15 6.78
CA HIS A 239 7.39 2.16 6.33
C HIS A 239 8.32 2.88 7.31
N TRP A 240 7.93 4.06 7.80
CA TRP A 240 8.81 4.77 8.72
C TRP A 240 8.87 4.11 10.09
N SER A 241 7.75 3.57 10.60
CA SER A 241 7.76 2.86 11.89
C SER A 241 8.59 1.58 11.82
N PHE A 242 8.50 0.84 10.72
CA PHE A 242 9.39 -0.30 10.44
C PHE A 242 10.86 0.13 10.36
N ALA A 243 11.17 1.19 9.60
CA ALA A 243 12.52 1.72 9.46
C ALA A 243 13.12 2.18 10.81
N LEU A 244 12.29 2.77 11.68
CA LEU A 244 12.69 3.16 13.03
C LEU A 244 13.08 1.95 13.88
N VAL A 245 12.23 0.91 13.92
CA VAL A 245 12.50 -0.33 14.66
C VAL A 245 13.72 -1.05 14.10
N TRP A 246 13.82 -1.16 12.78
CA TRP A 246 14.99 -1.75 12.12
C TRP A 246 16.30 -1.01 12.46
N THR A 247 16.25 0.32 12.47
CA THR A 247 17.42 1.14 12.86
C THR A 247 17.80 0.90 14.32
N GLY A 248 16.82 0.78 15.20
CA GLY A 248 17.04 0.43 16.62
C GLY A 248 17.70 -0.95 16.77
N CYS A 249 17.21 -1.96 16.05
CA CYS A 249 17.80 -3.31 16.03
C CYS A 249 19.26 -3.27 15.51
N LEU A 250 19.47 -2.59 14.38
CA LEU A 250 20.80 -2.47 13.77
C LEU A 250 21.77 -1.75 14.70
N ALA A 251 21.37 -0.64 15.30
CA ALA A 251 22.19 0.12 16.24
C ALA A 251 22.52 -0.69 17.49
N GLY A 252 21.53 -1.35 18.11
CA GLY A 252 21.73 -2.19 19.29
C GLY A 252 22.73 -3.33 19.03
N ILE A 253 22.50 -4.10 17.97
CA ILE A 253 23.38 -5.23 17.61
C ILE A 253 24.78 -4.72 17.24
N TRP A 254 24.89 -3.62 16.47
CA TRP A 254 26.18 -3.03 16.10
C TRP A 254 27.00 -2.61 17.33
N LEU A 255 26.39 -1.89 18.27
CA LEU A 255 27.06 -1.42 19.48
C LEU A 255 27.47 -2.57 20.42
N LEU A 256 26.73 -3.67 20.43
CA LEU A 256 27.07 -4.86 21.20
C LEU A 256 28.18 -5.67 20.53
N ALA A 257 28.09 -5.92 19.24
CA ALA A 257 29.02 -6.79 18.50
C ALA A 257 30.39 -6.11 18.20
N ARG A 258 30.44 -4.77 18.14
CA ARG A 258 31.63 -3.99 17.75
C ARG A 258 32.08 -2.97 18.80
N PRO A 259 32.51 -3.39 20.00
CA PRO A 259 32.82 -2.49 21.11
C PRO A 259 33.90 -1.47 20.80
N LEU A 260 34.90 -1.81 19.95
CA LEU A 260 35.98 -0.91 19.56
C LEU A 260 35.51 0.27 18.71
N GLU A 261 34.40 0.13 18.00
CA GLU A 261 33.82 1.17 17.12
C GLU A 261 32.70 1.97 17.79
N ARG A 262 32.34 1.66 19.03
CA ARG A 262 31.18 2.26 19.72
C ARG A 262 31.15 3.78 19.65
N ARG A 263 32.25 4.45 19.98
CA ARG A 263 32.32 5.93 19.98
C ARG A 263 32.02 6.51 18.59
N SER A 264 32.61 5.92 17.55
CA SER A 264 32.37 6.34 16.17
C SER A 264 30.94 6.05 15.73
N ALA A 265 30.40 4.87 16.05
CA ALA A 265 29.04 4.49 15.75
C ALA A 265 28.01 5.39 16.46
N ILE A 266 28.20 5.67 17.76
CA ILE A 266 27.33 6.58 18.51
C ILE A 266 27.29 7.96 17.85
N SER A 267 28.44 8.54 17.51
CA SER A 267 28.47 9.86 16.84
C SER A 267 27.69 9.89 15.53
N ARG A 268 27.79 8.83 14.72
CA ARG A 268 27.06 8.69 13.44
C ARG A 268 25.56 8.49 13.66
N LEU A 269 25.21 7.62 14.61
CA LEU A 269 23.81 7.34 15.00
C LEU A 269 23.15 8.59 15.62
N THR A 270 23.90 9.42 16.35
CA THR A 270 23.38 10.70 16.89
C THR A 270 22.96 11.64 15.77
N ILE A 271 23.74 11.77 14.67
CA ILE A 271 23.36 12.58 13.52
C ILE A 271 22.04 12.06 12.93
N LEU A 272 21.94 10.76 12.69
CA LEU A 272 20.73 10.16 12.16
C LEU A 272 19.54 10.33 13.12
N ALA A 273 19.73 10.06 14.41
CA ALA A 273 18.68 10.23 15.44
C ALA A 273 18.19 11.66 15.54
N THR A 274 19.10 12.65 15.45
CA THR A 274 18.71 14.07 15.41
C THR A 274 17.81 14.38 14.21
N CYS A 275 18.16 13.87 13.02
CA CYS A 275 17.30 14.03 11.83
C CYS A 275 15.95 13.33 12.01
N MET A 276 15.91 12.13 12.60
CA MET A 276 14.68 11.40 12.88
C MET A 276 13.79 12.17 13.85
N VAL A 277 14.33 12.67 14.96
CA VAL A 277 13.58 13.47 15.93
C VAL A 277 13.07 14.77 15.30
N ALA A 278 13.92 15.48 14.54
CA ALA A 278 13.52 16.70 13.84
C ALA A 278 12.37 16.47 12.84
N THR A 279 12.28 15.28 12.27
CA THR A 279 11.20 14.90 11.35
C THR A 279 9.94 14.43 12.10
N LEU A 280 10.11 13.62 13.15
CA LEU A 280 8.99 13.07 13.92
C LEU A 280 8.27 14.14 14.73
N ALA A 281 8.95 15.18 15.23
CA ALA A 281 8.31 16.24 16.01
C ALA A 281 7.16 16.93 15.25
N PRO A 282 7.35 17.48 14.04
CA PRO A 282 6.25 18.06 13.27
C PRO A 282 5.21 17.01 12.83
N TYR A 283 5.62 15.75 12.55
CA TYR A 283 4.68 14.68 12.24
C TYR A 283 3.73 14.40 13.40
N LEU A 284 4.25 14.26 14.63
CA LEU A 284 3.43 14.02 15.82
C LEU A 284 2.49 15.20 16.12
N LEU A 285 2.94 16.44 15.88
CA LEU A 285 2.09 17.62 15.99
C LEU A 285 0.94 17.58 14.98
N LEU A 286 1.17 17.16 13.74
CA LEU A 286 0.09 16.98 12.76
C LEU A 286 -0.80 15.77 13.13
N ALA A 287 -0.20 14.67 13.57
CA ALA A 287 -0.92 13.47 13.97
C ALA A 287 -1.84 13.72 15.19
N SER A 288 -1.50 14.65 16.07
CA SER A 288 -2.39 15.04 17.17
C SER A 288 -3.68 15.73 16.71
N ARG A 289 -3.76 16.13 15.43
CA ARG A 289 -4.94 16.73 14.79
C ARG A 289 -5.73 15.74 13.93
N LEU A 290 -5.42 14.44 14.01
CA LEU A 290 -6.19 13.39 13.33
C LEU A 290 -7.64 13.40 13.79
N GLY A 291 -8.56 13.27 12.84
CA GLY A 291 -9.98 13.10 13.11
C GLY A 291 -10.26 11.81 13.89
N LYS A 292 -11.26 11.81 14.76
CA LYS A 292 -11.65 10.63 15.56
C LYS A 292 -11.95 9.43 14.67
N THR A 293 -12.76 9.61 13.63
CA THR A 293 -13.10 8.56 12.66
C THR A 293 -11.86 7.94 12.01
N THR A 294 -10.86 8.76 11.66
CA THR A 294 -9.59 8.29 11.09
C THR A 294 -8.84 7.38 12.06
N ALA A 295 -8.79 7.73 13.35
CA ALA A 295 -8.13 6.92 14.37
C ALA A 295 -8.85 5.57 14.55
N GLU A 296 -10.18 5.56 14.57
CA GLU A 296 -11.00 4.34 14.72
C GLU A 296 -10.84 3.37 13.54
N VAL A 297 -10.70 3.89 12.34
CA VAL A 297 -10.52 3.07 11.12
C VAL A 297 -9.16 2.38 11.09
N HIS A 298 -8.11 3.02 11.58
CA HIS A 298 -6.74 2.51 11.45
C HIS A 298 -6.23 1.73 12.67
N PHE A 299 -6.84 1.91 13.84
CA PHE A 299 -6.53 1.12 15.02
C PHE A 299 -7.51 -0.06 15.11
N LEU A 300 -7.02 -1.27 14.84
CA LEU A 300 -7.84 -2.47 14.84
C LEU A 300 -8.19 -2.96 16.23
N ALA A 301 -7.26 -2.82 17.18
CA ALA A 301 -7.40 -3.30 18.52
C ALA A 301 -6.70 -2.42 19.55
N ALA A 302 -7.33 -2.24 20.70
CA ALA A 302 -6.69 -1.79 21.93
C ALA A 302 -6.33 -3.03 22.75
N SER A 303 -5.07 -3.45 22.73
CA SER A 303 -4.62 -4.68 23.36
C SER A 303 -3.15 -4.58 23.77
N HIS A 304 -2.80 -5.23 24.89
CA HIS A 304 -1.43 -5.51 25.30
C HIS A 304 -1.02 -6.98 25.04
N ALA A 305 -1.90 -7.76 24.39
CA ALA A 305 -1.62 -9.15 24.06
C ALA A 305 -0.53 -9.26 22.99
N PRO A 306 0.39 -10.25 23.10
CA PRO A 306 1.38 -10.49 22.06
C PRO A 306 0.72 -11.04 20.79
N ASP A 307 1.23 -10.62 19.62
CA ASP A 307 0.89 -11.18 18.31
C ASP A 307 2.07 -12.05 17.86
N LEU A 308 1.98 -13.35 18.12
CA LEU A 308 3.04 -14.32 17.86
C LEU A 308 2.58 -15.31 16.79
N PHE A 309 3.56 -15.97 16.16
CA PHE A 309 3.36 -17.06 15.20
C PHE A 309 2.95 -16.63 13.78
N ARG A 310 3.17 -15.38 13.40
CA ARG A 310 3.09 -15.02 11.98
C ARG A 310 4.22 -15.70 11.20
N LEU A 311 3.94 -16.08 9.95
CA LEU A 311 4.92 -16.77 9.12
C LEU A 311 6.26 -16.05 9.05
N ILE A 312 6.26 -14.73 8.92
CA ILE A 312 7.49 -13.92 8.86
C ILE A 312 8.22 -13.82 10.19
N GLU A 313 7.54 -13.93 11.33
CA GLU A 313 8.18 -14.03 12.65
C GLU A 313 8.87 -15.39 12.82
N ILE A 314 8.18 -16.47 12.43
CA ILE A 314 8.74 -17.83 12.45
C ILE A 314 9.98 -17.91 11.57
N LEU A 315 9.91 -17.33 10.36
CA LEU A 315 11.07 -17.27 9.46
C LEU A 315 12.19 -16.40 10.04
N GLY A 316 11.85 -15.26 10.66
CA GLY A 316 12.81 -14.42 11.39
C GLY A 316 13.52 -15.18 12.51
N LEU A 317 12.78 -15.91 13.35
CA LEU A 317 13.36 -16.77 14.39
C LEU A 317 14.25 -17.87 13.81
N ALA A 318 13.84 -18.51 12.72
CA ALA A 318 14.68 -19.51 12.05
C ALA A 318 16.00 -18.91 11.55
N ILE A 319 15.96 -17.72 10.95
CA ILE A 319 17.16 -16.99 10.52
C ILE A 319 18.07 -16.65 11.72
N LEU A 320 17.50 -16.18 12.82
CA LEU A 320 18.26 -15.89 14.05
C LEU A 320 18.95 -17.16 14.59
N LEU A 321 18.24 -18.28 14.66
CA LEU A 321 18.77 -19.57 15.13
C LEU A 321 19.88 -20.09 14.20
N ILE A 322 19.67 -20.09 12.89
CA ILE A 322 20.68 -20.54 11.91
C ILE A 322 21.92 -19.66 12.02
N THR A 323 21.76 -18.34 12.06
CA THR A 323 22.89 -17.40 12.17
C THR A 323 23.64 -17.59 13.51
N ALA A 324 22.92 -17.80 14.62
CA ALA A 324 23.54 -18.10 15.92
C ALA A 324 24.33 -19.42 15.87
N LEU A 325 23.79 -20.47 15.23
CA LEU A 325 24.52 -21.74 15.05
C LEU A 325 25.78 -21.57 14.23
N LEU A 326 25.76 -20.76 13.16
CA LEU A 326 26.97 -20.46 12.36
C LEU A 326 28.02 -19.73 13.18
N ILE A 327 27.59 -18.79 14.05
CA ILE A 327 28.50 -18.06 14.96
C ILE A 327 29.09 -19.02 16.00
N ILE A 328 28.29 -19.85 16.68
CA ILE A 328 28.72 -20.81 17.71
C ILE A 328 29.72 -21.81 17.11
N ARG A 329 29.50 -22.25 15.88
CA ARG A 329 30.41 -23.16 15.17
C ARG A 329 31.65 -22.47 14.61
N GLY A 330 31.81 -21.16 14.80
CA GLY A 330 32.95 -20.39 14.28
C GLY A 330 33.01 -20.26 12.76
N GLN A 331 31.89 -20.53 12.08
CA GLN A 331 31.81 -20.46 10.61
C GLN A 331 31.64 -19.02 10.10
N VAL A 332 31.07 -18.14 10.91
CA VAL A 332 30.99 -16.70 10.68
C VAL A 332 31.25 -15.94 11.97
N ALA A 333 31.78 -14.73 11.86
CA ALA A 333 32.05 -13.92 13.04
C ALA A 333 30.82 -13.04 13.40
N ALA A 334 30.42 -13.03 14.68
CA ALA A 334 29.31 -12.19 15.16
C ALA A 334 29.55 -10.69 14.89
N ARG A 335 30.82 -10.26 14.80
CA ARG A 335 31.25 -8.88 14.48
C ARG A 335 31.23 -8.57 12.97
N GLU A 336 30.98 -9.56 12.13
CA GLU A 336 30.92 -9.35 10.67
C GLU A 336 29.73 -8.45 10.34
N PRO A 337 29.95 -7.33 9.59
CA PRO A 337 28.87 -6.39 9.29
C PRO A 337 27.65 -7.06 8.67
N THR A 338 27.84 -7.96 7.70
CA THR A 338 26.75 -8.67 7.02
C THR A 338 25.91 -9.52 7.99
N VAL A 339 26.55 -10.17 8.98
CA VAL A 339 25.86 -10.91 10.05
C VAL A 339 24.99 -9.98 10.89
N ILE A 340 25.54 -8.81 11.28
CA ILE A 340 24.81 -7.79 12.06
C ILE A 340 23.57 -7.29 11.28
N PHE A 341 23.73 -7.01 9.98
CA PHE A 341 22.61 -6.60 9.12
C PHE A 341 21.51 -7.66 9.06
N THR A 342 21.91 -8.91 8.85
CA THR A 342 21.00 -10.06 8.77
C THR A 342 20.21 -10.24 10.07
N LEU A 343 20.90 -10.20 11.22
CA LEU A 343 20.26 -10.29 12.53
C LEU A 343 19.29 -9.13 12.78
N ALA A 344 19.64 -7.91 12.37
CA ALA A 344 18.74 -6.75 12.48
C ALA A 344 17.46 -6.93 11.66
N CYS A 345 17.57 -7.39 10.41
CA CYS A 345 16.41 -7.67 9.57
C CYS A 345 15.52 -8.79 10.13
N ALA A 346 16.14 -9.86 10.68
CA ALA A 346 15.41 -10.99 11.23
C ALA A 346 14.70 -10.67 12.58
N LEU A 347 15.27 -9.76 13.37
CA LEU A 347 14.71 -9.33 14.66
C LEU A 347 13.56 -8.32 14.50
N THR A 348 13.62 -7.50 13.45
CA THR A 348 12.67 -6.39 13.26
C THR A 348 11.19 -6.83 13.23
N PRO A 349 10.77 -7.86 12.49
CA PRO A 349 9.38 -8.32 12.50
C PRO A 349 8.86 -8.66 13.90
N LEU A 350 9.65 -9.37 14.70
CA LEU A 350 9.29 -9.75 16.07
C LEU A 350 8.94 -8.54 16.95
N LEU A 351 9.65 -7.40 16.76
CA LEU A 351 9.40 -6.18 17.51
C LEU A 351 8.24 -5.37 16.93
N VAL A 352 8.13 -5.30 15.61
CA VAL A 352 7.07 -4.52 14.95
C VAL A 352 5.68 -5.10 15.20
N PHE A 353 5.52 -6.42 15.12
CA PHE A 353 4.23 -7.07 15.37
C PHE A 353 3.85 -7.09 16.85
N ASN A 354 4.79 -6.82 17.74
CA ASN A 354 4.58 -6.84 19.19
C ASN A 354 4.67 -5.44 19.83
N GLN A 355 4.62 -4.37 19.04
CA GLN A 355 4.63 -2.98 19.53
C GLN A 355 3.46 -2.67 20.47
N GLN A 356 2.29 -3.31 20.25
CA GLN A 356 1.10 -3.13 21.08
C GLN A 356 1.30 -3.55 22.54
N ILE A 357 2.21 -4.46 22.83
CA ILE A 357 2.56 -4.83 24.21
C ILE A 357 2.95 -3.57 25.01
N LEU A 358 3.65 -2.62 24.38
CA LEU A 358 4.08 -1.37 25.00
C LEU A 358 3.07 -0.24 24.77
N THR A 359 2.52 -0.13 23.57
CA THR A 359 1.68 1.02 23.16
C THR A 359 0.20 0.85 23.52
N GLY A 360 -0.25 -0.36 23.84
CA GLY A 360 -1.65 -0.70 24.03
C GLY A 360 -2.51 -0.61 22.77
N ARG A 361 -1.90 -0.41 21.61
CA ARG A 361 -2.62 -0.22 20.34
C ARG A 361 -1.90 -0.92 19.19
N SER A 362 -2.64 -1.71 18.41
CA SER A 362 -2.13 -2.35 17.19
C SER A 362 -2.55 -1.56 15.96
N LEU A 363 -1.57 -1.10 15.18
CA LEU A 363 -1.80 -0.73 13.78
C LEU A 363 -2.07 -2.01 12.99
N GLN A 364 -2.66 -1.89 11.79
CA GLN A 364 -2.98 -3.03 10.92
C GLN A 364 -1.74 -3.90 10.64
N PRO A 365 -1.59 -5.08 11.29
CA PRO A 365 -0.39 -5.91 11.16
C PRO A 365 -0.13 -6.35 9.72
N PHE A 366 -1.21 -6.60 8.99
CA PHE A 366 -1.20 -6.96 7.58
C PHE A 366 -0.30 -6.04 6.72
N HIS A 367 -0.33 -4.72 6.92
CA HIS A 367 0.51 -3.81 6.14
C HIS A 367 2.00 -3.97 6.44
N TYR A 368 2.38 -4.33 7.67
CA TYR A 368 3.76 -4.68 7.98
C TYR A 368 4.17 -6.00 7.33
N GLU A 369 3.28 -6.99 7.35
CA GLU A 369 3.54 -8.31 6.81
C GLU A 369 3.73 -8.28 5.30
N VAL A 370 2.72 -7.78 4.59
CA VAL A 370 2.62 -7.87 3.13
C VAL A 370 3.51 -6.87 2.40
N PHE A 371 3.67 -5.65 2.92
CA PHE A 371 4.34 -4.60 2.16
C PHE A 371 5.79 -4.37 2.58
N ILE A 372 6.28 -4.97 3.68
CA ILE A 372 7.63 -4.67 4.18
C ILE A 372 8.30 -5.90 4.78
N GLY A 373 7.67 -6.51 5.78
CA GLY A 373 8.26 -7.56 6.61
C GLY A 373 8.67 -8.77 5.80
N SER A 374 7.82 -9.24 4.90
CA SER A 374 8.14 -10.36 3.99
C SER A 374 9.39 -10.08 3.18
N TYR A 375 9.54 -8.88 2.62
CA TYR A 375 10.66 -8.49 1.77
C TYR A 375 11.98 -8.39 2.54
N THR A 376 11.96 -7.79 3.72
CA THR A 376 13.16 -7.68 4.56
C THR A 376 13.55 -9.01 5.19
N THR A 377 12.59 -9.87 5.51
CA THR A 377 12.86 -11.21 6.04
C THR A 377 13.39 -12.14 4.95
N VAL A 378 12.85 -12.09 3.73
CA VAL A 378 13.38 -12.84 2.58
C VAL A 378 14.78 -12.33 2.19
N LEU A 379 15.03 -11.01 2.28
CA LEU A 379 16.37 -10.46 2.11
C LEU A 379 17.33 -11.07 3.14
N ALA A 380 16.96 -11.11 4.41
CA ALA A 380 17.76 -11.74 5.47
C ALA A 380 17.97 -13.24 5.22
N ALA A 381 16.93 -13.98 4.81
CA ALA A 381 17.01 -15.39 4.46
C ALA A 381 17.99 -15.65 3.29
N PHE A 382 17.91 -14.82 2.25
CA PHE A 382 18.81 -14.89 1.12
C PHE A 382 20.27 -14.66 1.53
N VAL A 383 20.52 -13.62 2.33
CA VAL A 383 21.88 -13.36 2.86
C VAL A 383 22.35 -14.49 3.78
N THR A 384 21.47 -15.03 4.65
CA THR A 384 21.77 -16.18 5.51
C THR A 384 22.17 -17.41 4.69
N THR A 385 21.48 -17.68 3.58
CA THR A 385 21.83 -18.78 2.67
C THR A 385 23.27 -18.62 2.12
N ILE A 386 23.67 -17.38 1.81
CA ILE A 386 25.03 -17.09 1.35
C ILE A 386 26.06 -17.26 2.49
N LEU A 387 25.72 -16.84 3.70
CA LEU A 387 26.57 -17.06 4.88
C LEU A 387 26.73 -18.56 5.17
N CYS A 388 25.66 -19.36 5.06
CA CYS A 388 25.75 -20.82 5.16
C CYS A 388 26.66 -21.42 4.09
N TYR A 389 26.51 -20.99 2.84
CA TYR A 389 27.35 -21.48 1.73
C TYR A 389 28.84 -21.20 1.96
N ARG A 390 29.15 -19.97 2.40
CA ARG A 390 30.53 -19.58 2.76
C ARG A 390 31.05 -20.37 3.97
N GLY A 391 30.26 -20.45 5.03
CA GLY A 391 30.64 -21.09 6.29
C GLY A 391 30.85 -22.60 6.18
N LEU A 392 30.07 -23.27 5.35
CA LEU A 392 30.19 -24.72 5.11
C LEU A 392 31.25 -25.10 4.07
N ALA A 393 31.96 -24.08 3.52
CA ALA A 393 33.02 -24.29 2.49
C ALA A 393 32.59 -25.21 1.35
N ILE A 394 31.35 -25.04 0.87
CA ILE A 394 30.80 -25.86 -0.21
C ILE A 394 31.57 -25.56 -1.52
N THR A 395 32.41 -26.49 -1.94
CA THR A 395 33.37 -26.28 -3.04
C THR A 395 32.85 -26.63 -4.43
N ARG A 396 31.55 -26.93 -4.59
CA ARG A 396 30.99 -27.36 -5.88
C ARG A 396 30.35 -26.19 -6.66
N PRO A 397 31.10 -25.44 -7.49
CA PRO A 397 30.62 -24.24 -8.17
C PRO A 397 29.51 -24.52 -9.19
N ALA A 398 29.40 -25.74 -9.70
CA ALA A 398 28.32 -26.15 -10.63
C ALA A 398 26.96 -26.17 -9.93
N TRP A 399 26.88 -26.78 -8.75
CA TRP A 399 25.63 -26.82 -7.97
C TRP A 399 25.17 -25.43 -7.51
N ALA A 400 26.09 -24.55 -7.14
CA ALA A 400 25.74 -23.18 -6.79
C ALA A 400 25.10 -22.43 -7.97
N ARG A 401 25.62 -22.60 -9.19
CA ARG A 401 25.03 -22.03 -10.41
C ARG A 401 23.62 -22.57 -10.71
N VAL A 402 23.44 -23.89 -10.56
CA VAL A 402 22.14 -24.53 -10.74
C VAL A 402 21.15 -24.01 -9.70
N LEU A 403 21.54 -23.91 -8.43
CA LEU A 403 20.69 -23.37 -7.35
C LEU A 403 20.29 -21.91 -7.61
N LEU A 404 21.24 -21.06 -8.01
CA LEU A 404 20.94 -19.66 -8.34
C LEU A 404 19.99 -19.54 -9.52
N ALA A 405 20.17 -20.35 -10.56
CA ALA A 405 19.27 -20.40 -11.71
C ALA A 405 17.86 -20.88 -11.30
N ALA A 406 17.76 -21.91 -10.46
CA ALA A 406 16.51 -22.41 -9.94
C ALA A 406 15.78 -21.38 -9.06
N LEU A 407 16.52 -20.68 -8.19
CA LEU A 407 15.96 -19.58 -7.36
C LEU A 407 15.45 -18.43 -8.23
N ALA A 408 16.22 -18.00 -9.24
CA ALA A 408 15.81 -16.95 -10.16
C ALA A 408 14.54 -17.34 -10.94
N PHE A 409 14.52 -18.57 -11.48
CA PHE A 409 13.39 -19.09 -12.22
C PHE A 409 12.14 -19.23 -11.35
N GLY A 410 12.27 -19.82 -10.15
CA GLY A 410 11.20 -19.95 -9.18
C GLY A 410 10.63 -18.59 -8.75
N ALA A 411 11.50 -17.59 -8.54
CA ALA A 411 11.07 -16.23 -8.21
C ALA A 411 10.29 -15.58 -9.37
N ILE A 412 10.75 -15.73 -10.62
CA ILE A 412 10.05 -15.22 -11.81
C ILE A 412 8.68 -15.88 -11.94
N LEU A 413 8.59 -17.20 -11.75
CA LEU A 413 7.32 -17.93 -11.79
C LEU A 413 6.36 -17.42 -10.68
N SER A 414 6.85 -17.28 -9.46
CA SER A 414 6.06 -16.80 -8.32
C SER A 414 5.51 -15.40 -8.59
N GLY A 415 6.36 -14.44 -8.98
CA GLY A 415 5.92 -13.07 -9.27
C GLY A 415 4.96 -13.00 -10.48
N SER A 416 5.16 -13.84 -11.49
CA SER A 416 4.26 -13.91 -12.66
C SER A 416 2.91 -14.50 -12.29
N ALA A 417 2.88 -15.54 -11.44
CA ALA A 417 1.66 -16.14 -10.92
C ALA A 417 0.86 -15.10 -10.09
N GLU A 418 1.53 -14.36 -9.21
CA GLU A 418 0.90 -13.34 -8.41
C GLU A 418 0.31 -12.21 -9.26
N ALA A 419 1.08 -11.63 -10.17
CA ALA A 419 0.58 -10.60 -11.09
C ALA A 419 -0.65 -11.07 -11.88
N THR A 420 -0.66 -12.35 -12.28
CA THR A 420 -1.78 -12.97 -13.00
C THR A 420 -3.01 -13.11 -12.10
N LEU A 421 -2.85 -13.62 -10.88
CA LEU A 421 -3.94 -13.79 -9.92
C LEU A 421 -4.60 -12.45 -9.57
N MET A 422 -3.79 -11.42 -9.34
CA MET A 422 -4.27 -10.06 -9.09
C MET A 422 -5.08 -9.50 -10.25
N SER A 423 -4.59 -9.67 -11.48
CA SER A 423 -5.33 -9.27 -12.69
C SER A 423 -6.69 -9.97 -12.80
N ARG A 424 -6.75 -11.26 -12.47
CA ARG A 424 -7.99 -12.03 -12.52
C ARG A 424 -9.00 -11.56 -11.48
N ARG A 425 -8.56 -11.33 -10.24
CA ARG A 425 -9.44 -10.87 -9.14
C ARG A 425 -10.11 -9.55 -9.46
N GLN A 426 -9.37 -8.59 -10.01
CA GLN A 426 -9.87 -7.25 -10.30
C GLN A 426 -10.49 -7.11 -11.70
N ARG A 427 -10.54 -8.18 -12.49
CA ARG A 427 -10.96 -8.14 -13.90
C ARG A 427 -12.35 -7.53 -14.10
N LYS A 428 -13.35 -7.96 -13.31
CA LYS A 428 -14.73 -7.47 -13.42
C LYS A 428 -14.82 -5.98 -13.07
N GLY A 429 -14.18 -5.57 -11.98
CA GLY A 429 -14.16 -4.17 -11.56
C GLY A 429 -13.46 -3.28 -12.59
N ASN A 430 -12.30 -3.72 -13.10
CA ASN A 430 -11.55 -2.99 -14.12
C ASN A 430 -12.34 -2.83 -15.43
N LEU A 431 -13.09 -3.86 -15.84
CA LEU A 431 -13.94 -3.80 -17.03
C LEU A 431 -15.03 -2.75 -16.86
N ILE A 432 -15.77 -2.79 -15.75
CA ILE A 432 -16.83 -1.82 -15.44
C ILE A 432 -16.28 -0.39 -15.38
N ALA A 433 -15.14 -0.19 -14.70
CA ALA A 433 -14.50 1.12 -14.58
C ALA A 433 -14.04 1.67 -15.95
N ASP A 434 -13.50 0.81 -16.81
CA ASP A 434 -13.09 1.21 -18.17
C ASP A 434 -14.30 1.56 -19.03
N GLU A 435 -15.38 0.81 -18.97
CA GLU A 435 -16.62 1.07 -19.71
C GLU A 435 -17.33 2.35 -19.24
N ALA A 436 -17.26 2.66 -17.94
CA ALA A 436 -17.82 3.90 -17.38
C ALA A 436 -16.95 5.14 -17.71
N ARG A 437 -15.66 4.96 -17.99
CA ARG A 437 -14.72 6.06 -18.13
C ARG A 437 -15.13 7.17 -19.11
N PRO A 438 -15.69 6.92 -20.31
CA PRO A 438 -16.17 7.99 -21.19
C PRO A 438 -17.21 8.90 -20.51
N ALA A 439 -18.15 8.33 -19.76
CA ALA A 439 -19.16 9.09 -19.03
C ALA A 439 -18.56 9.87 -17.85
N LEU A 440 -17.55 9.29 -17.15
CA LEU A 440 -16.82 10.00 -16.11
C LEU A 440 -16.00 11.18 -16.67
N LEU A 441 -15.41 11.05 -17.85
CA LEU A 441 -14.74 12.14 -18.54
C LEU A 441 -15.73 13.24 -18.97
N ARG A 442 -16.95 12.87 -19.37
CA ARG A 442 -18.01 13.83 -19.67
C ARG A 442 -18.41 14.62 -18.43
N LEU A 443 -18.59 13.93 -17.28
CA LEU A 443 -18.81 14.59 -15.98
C LEU A 443 -17.67 15.56 -15.65
N ALA A 444 -16.42 15.15 -15.83
CA ALA A 444 -15.25 16.00 -15.58
C ALA A 444 -15.25 17.24 -16.48
N THR A 445 -15.69 17.12 -17.73
CA THR A 445 -15.85 18.25 -18.64
C THR A 445 -16.93 19.20 -18.15
N MET A 446 -18.12 18.67 -17.81
CA MET A 446 -19.23 19.46 -17.28
C MET A 446 -18.86 20.22 -16.01
N ALA A 447 -18.03 19.62 -15.14
CA ALA A 447 -17.54 20.26 -13.91
C ALA A 447 -16.65 21.48 -14.16
N ARG A 448 -16.04 21.59 -15.34
CA ARG A 448 -15.19 22.73 -15.76
C ARG A 448 -15.93 23.76 -16.58
N GLU A 449 -17.08 23.41 -17.12
CA GLU A 449 -17.94 24.27 -17.96
C GLU A 449 -18.97 25.07 -17.12
N THR A 450 -18.69 25.33 -15.85
CA THR A 450 -19.59 26.11 -14.98
C THR A 450 -19.61 27.59 -15.38
N ALA A 451 -20.75 28.25 -15.22
CA ALA A 451 -20.94 29.63 -15.61
C ALA A 451 -20.03 30.63 -14.88
N ASP A 452 -19.59 30.28 -13.65
CA ASP A 452 -18.70 31.09 -12.81
C ASP A 452 -17.22 30.73 -12.99
N GLY A 453 -16.89 29.78 -13.86
CA GLY A 453 -15.54 29.31 -14.11
C GLY A 453 -14.90 28.54 -12.94
N ARG A 454 -15.68 28.21 -11.89
CA ARG A 454 -15.20 27.42 -10.76
C ARG A 454 -15.40 25.95 -11.05
N LEU A 455 -14.53 25.12 -10.47
CA LEU A 455 -14.66 23.67 -10.56
C LEU A 455 -15.90 23.21 -9.75
N ASP A 456 -16.82 22.48 -10.39
CA ASP A 456 -17.98 21.91 -9.70
C ASP A 456 -17.57 20.71 -8.85
N THR A 457 -17.48 20.94 -7.54
CA THR A 457 -17.22 19.92 -6.52
C THR A 457 -18.44 19.68 -5.62
N ARG A 458 -19.64 20.16 -6.03
CA ARG A 458 -20.86 20.12 -5.21
C ARG A 458 -21.98 19.26 -5.80
N SER A 459 -22.03 19.12 -7.10
CA SER A 459 -23.07 18.34 -7.79
C SER A 459 -22.89 16.85 -7.54
N VAL A 460 -23.76 16.28 -6.71
CA VAL A 460 -23.67 14.88 -6.27
C VAL A 460 -24.06 13.93 -7.40
N VAL A 461 -23.25 12.90 -7.61
CA VAL A 461 -23.51 11.83 -8.57
C VAL A 461 -24.01 10.58 -7.84
N TYR A 462 -25.09 10.00 -8.35
CA TYR A 462 -25.58 8.69 -7.96
C TYR A 462 -25.36 7.70 -9.12
N ALA A 463 -24.81 6.54 -8.83
CA ALA A 463 -24.73 5.41 -9.75
C ALA A 463 -25.11 4.13 -8.99
N PRO A 464 -26.08 3.32 -9.47
CA PRO A 464 -26.49 2.09 -8.79
C PRO A 464 -25.40 1.02 -8.67
N ASN A 465 -24.38 1.09 -9.54
CA ASN A 465 -23.23 0.21 -9.50
C ASN A 465 -22.13 0.82 -8.62
N PHE A 466 -21.77 0.14 -7.52
CA PHE A 466 -20.82 0.67 -6.53
C PHE A 466 -19.37 0.82 -7.08
N VAL A 467 -18.98 0.03 -8.11
CA VAL A 467 -17.68 0.18 -8.78
C VAL A 467 -17.66 1.51 -9.54
N VAL A 468 -18.75 1.85 -10.22
CA VAL A 468 -18.89 3.12 -10.94
C VAL A 468 -18.86 4.29 -9.97
N THR A 469 -19.61 4.20 -8.86
CA THR A 469 -19.63 5.23 -7.82
C THR A 469 -18.22 5.47 -7.27
N GLY A 470 -17.48 4.40 -6.96
CA GLY A 470 -16.09 4.50 -6.50
C GLY A 470 -15.13 5.07 -7.55
N ALA A 471 -15.44 4.90 -8.84
CA ALA A 471 -14.62 5.39 -9.94
C ALA A 471 -14.86 6.89 -10.27
N VAL A 472 -16.00 7.48 -9.93
CA VAL A 472 -16.31 8.89 -10.22
C VAL A 472 -15.18 9.81 -9.77
N PRO A 473 -14.78 9.87 -8.49
CA PRO A 473 -13.78 10.84 -8.03
C PRO A 473 -12.35 10.52 -8.50
N THR A 474 -12.11 9.35 -9.09
CA THR A 474 -10.81 9.04 -9.72
C THR A 474 -10.59 9.79 -11.04
N THR A 475 -11.66 10.36 -11.62
CA THR A 475 -11.65 10.96 -12.96
C THR A 475 -12.36 12.31 -13.01
N ALA A 476 -13.47 12.45 -12.28
CA ALA A 476 -14.30 13.66 -12.22
C ALA A 476 -14.25 14.26 -10.80
N PRO A 477 -14.35 15.59 -10.64
CA PRO A 477 -14.27 16.25 -9.35
C PRO A 477 -15.57 16.22 -8.54
N GLN A 478 -16.70 15.80 -9.15
CA GLN A 478 -17.99 15.75 -8.49
C GLN A 478 -18.00 14.71 -7.37
N PRO A 479 -18.65 15.01 -6.23
CA PRO A 479 -18.87 14.06 -5.14
C PRO A 479 -19.88 12.99 -5.52
N VAL A 480 -19.94 11.95 -4.70
CA VAL A 480 -20.90 10.85 -4.87
C VAL A 480 -21.82 10.75 -3.66
N LEU A 481 -23.00 10.18 -3.86
CA LEU A 481 -23.94 9.94 -2.77
C LEU A 481 -23.27 9.09 -1.68
N TRP A 482 -22.72 7.95 -2.08
CA TRP A 482 -21.97 7.05 -1.22
C TRP A 482 -20.94 6.26 -2.02
N ALA A 483 -19.80 5.97 -1.40
CA ALA A 483 -18.80 5.06 -1.92
C ALA A 483 -18.06 4.36 -0.77
N GLN A 484 -17.42 3.23 -1.07
CA GLN A 484 -16.73 2.37 -0.09
C GLN A 484 -15.75 3.12 0.83
N TYR A 485 -15.10 4.16 0.34
CA TYR A 485 -14.05 4.89 1.05
C TYR A 485 -14.46 6.29 1.53
N LEU A 486 -15.75 6.60 1.51
CA LEU A 486 -16.27 7.90 1.96
C LEU A 486 -15.84 8.21 3.41
N PHE A 487 -15.90 7.21 4.28
CA PHE A 487 -15.57 7.32 5.71
C PHE A 487 -14.07 7.42 6.03
N VAL A 488 -13.18 7.23 5.07
CA VAL A 488 -11.72 7.32 5.27
C VAL A 488 -11.28 8.76 5.57
N PHE A 489 -12.11 9.72 5.19
CA PHE A 489 -11.86 11.14 5.37
C PHE A 489 -12.60 11.68 6.61
N PRO A 490 -11.96 12.54 7.44
CA PRO A 490 -12.45 12.90 8.76
C PRO A 490 -13.63 13.86 8.80
N ASP A 491 -14.01 14.44 7.65
CA ASP A 491 -15.15 15.34 7.49
C ASP A 491 -16.50 14.62 7.39
N VAL A 492 -16.49 13.29 7.26
CA VAL A 492 -17.67 12.42 7.25
C VAL A 492 -17.66 11.56 8.51
N THR A 493 -18.72 11.67 9.31
CA THR A 493 -18.89 10.82 10.50
C THR A 493 -19.30 9.41 10.09
N LEU A 494 -19.08 8.43 10.98
CA LEU A 494 -19.53 7.06 10.73
C LEU A 494 -21.06 6.97 10.61
N GLU A 495 -21.79 7.83 11.32
CA GLU A 495 -23.24 7.94 11.23
C GLU A 495 -23.67 8.49 9.86
N GLU A 496 -23.08 9.60 9.41
CA GLU A 496 -23.34 10.15 8.07
C GLU A 496 -23.02 9.13 6.97
N ASP A 497 -21.92 8.41 7.08
CA ASP A 497 -21.57 7.37 6.11
C ASP A 497 -22.59 6.23 6.09
N ARG A 498 -23.10 5.82 7.26
CA ARG A 498 -24.16 4.82 7.39
C ARG A 498 -25.49 5.30 6.82
N GLU A 499 -25.86 6.54 7.06
CA GLU A 499 -27.08 7.16 6.48
C GLU A 499 -26.98 7.23 4.96
N ARG A 500 -25.87 7.70 4.41
CA ARG A 500 -25.65 7.77 2.95
C ARG A 500 -25.65 6.38 2.30
N LEU A 501 -25.12 5.36 3.00
CA LEU A 501 -25.22 3.98 2.54
C LEU A 501 -26.68 3.52 2.52
N ALA A 502 -27.44 3.78 3.57
CA ALA A 502 -28.84 3.40 3.63
C ALA A 502 -29.67 4.09 2.52
N GLU A 503 -29.39 5.36 2.24
CA GLU A 503 -29.99 6.11 1.14
C GLU A 503 -29.61 5.52 -0.24
N TYR A 504 -28.32 5.19 -0.42
CA TYR A 504 -27.83 4.51 -1.62
C TYR A 504 -28.57 3.19 -1.88
N LEU A 505 -28.75 2.37 -0.83
CA LEU A 505 -29.46 1.09 -0.91
C LEU A 505 -30.94 1.27 -1.15
N TYR A 506 -31.56 2.30 -0.57
CA TYR A 506 -32.96 2.66 -0.80
C TYR A 506 -33.21 2.97 -2.29
N TYR A 507 -32.39 3.84 -2.90
CA TYR A 507 -32.51 4.16 -4.32
C TYR A 507 -32.22 2.97 -5.22
N LYS A 508 -31.34 2.06 -4.80
CA LYS A 508 -31.03 0.82 -5.53
C LYS A 508 -32.14 -0.23 -5.39
N GLY A 509 -33.10 -0.04 -4.46
CA GLY A 509 -34.16 -1.00 -4.19
C GLY A 509 -33.68 -2.28 -3.52
N VAL A 510 -32.59 -2.22 -2.73
CA VAL A 510 -32.07 -3.37 -2.01
C VAL A 510 -33.00 -3.74 -0.86
N THR A 511 -33.29 -5.04 -0.72
CA THR A 511 -34.03 -5.61 0.42
C THR A 511 -33.18 -6.67 1.11
N PHE A 512 -33.41 -6.85 2.40
CA PHE A 512 -32.74 -7.84 3.23
C PHE A 512 -33.71 -8.85 3.86
N SER A 513 -34.90 -9.03 3.26
CA SER A 513 -36.00 -9.86 3.81
C SER A 513 -35.69 -11.35 3.90
N ASP A 514 -34.72 -11.83 3.14
CA ASP A 514 -34.37 -13.24 2.94
C ASP A 514 -32.98 -13.60 3.48
N ILE A 515 -32.41 -12.77 4.36
CA ILE A 515 -31.09 -13.06 4.94
C ILE A 515 -31.23 -13.98 6.15
N ASP A 516 -30.55 -15.12 6.07
CA ASP A 516 -30.34 -16.00 7.22
C ASP A 516 -29.33 -15.36 8.19
N ARG A 517 -29.79 -15.08 9.41
CA ARG A 517 -29.02 -14.37 10.45
C ARG A 517 -27.87 -15.20 11.02
N ASP A 518 -28.07 -16.51 11.08
CA ASP A 518 -27.13 -17.45 11.66
C ASP A 518 -25.99 -17.81 10.68
N HIS A 519 -26.20 -17.55 9.40
CA HIS A 519 -25.23 -17.82 8.33
C HIS A 519 -24.73 -16.56 7.61
N PHE A 520 -24.71 -15.43 8.33
CA PHE A 520 -24.27 -14.15 7.76
C PHE A 520 -22.85 -14.21 7.13
N ASP A 521 -21.92 -14.92 7.76
CA ASP A 521 -20.56 -15.09 7.26
C ASP A 521 -20.46 -15.94 5.98
N SER A 522 -21.54 -16.66 5.63
CA SER A 522 -21.64 -17.46 4.40
C SER A 522 -22.29 -16.71 3.23
N LEU A 523 -22.75 -15.48 3.45
CA LEU A 523 -23.34 -14.66 2.40
C LEU A 523 -22.26 -14.17 1.43
N ASP A 524 -22.29 -14.69 0.21
CA ASP A 524 -21.43 -14.21 -0.88
C ASP A 524 -22.04 -12.99 -1.58
N GLY A 525 -21.17 -12.07 -2.02
CA GLY A 525 -21.47 -11.05 -2.97
C GLY A 525 -21.79 -9.66 -2.40
N GLU A 526 -22.46 -8.87 -3.20
CA GLU A 526 -22.69 -7.42 -2.99
C GLU A 526 -23.57 -7.15 -1.77
N ARG A 527 -24.58 -8.00 -1.49
CA ARG A 527 -25.49 -7.84 -0.35
C ARG A 527 -24.78 -8.09 1.00
N SER A 528 -23.91 -9.08 1.07
CA SER A 528 -23.07 -9.33 2.24
C SER A 528 -22.17 -8.13 2.53
N TYR A 529 -21.55 -7.58 1.49
CA TYR A 529 -20.72 -6.39 1.61
C TYR A 529 -21.51 -5.18 2.15
N TYR A 530 -22.72 -4.94 1.66
CA TYR A 530 -23.56 -3.83 2.13
C TYR A 530 -23.98 -4.00 3.58
N LEU A 531 -24.43 -5.20 3.95
CA LEU A 531 -24.85 -5.48 5.32
C LEU A 531 -23.68 -5.38 6.29
N SER A 532 -22.51 -5.95 5.94
CA SER A 532 -21.27 -5.77 6.71
C SER A 532 -20.91 -4.31 6.90
N SER A 533 -21.12 -3.50 5.85
CA SER A 533 -20.85 -2.07 5.90
C SER A 533 -21.81 -1.31 6.81
N LEU A 534 -23.09 -1.70 6.84
CA LEU A 534 -24.10 -1.14 7.76
C LEU A 534 -23.81 -1.49 9.23
N ILE A 535 -23.27 -2.71 9.48
CA ILE A 535 -22.96 -3.18 10.83
C ILE A 535 -21.65 -2.58 11.33
N ARG A 536 -20.60 -2.60 10.52
CA ARG A 536 -19.23 -2.42 10.99
C ARG A 536 -18.34 -1.61 10.06
N ARG A 537 -18.62 -0.35 9.95
CA ARG A 537 -17.64 0.54 9.33
C ARG A 537 -16.36 0.54 10.15
N GLY A 538 -15.22 0.34 9.47
CA GLY A 538 -13.90 0.32 10.07
C GLY A 538 -13.49 -0.99 10.75
N ARG A 539 -14.32 -2.02 10.79
CA ARG A 539 -13.87 -3.37 11.20
C ARG A 539 -13.26 -4.10 10.01
N PHE A 540 -12.08 -4.63 10.24
CA PHE A 540 -11.30 -5.39 9.27
C PHE A 540 -11.37 -6.89 9.58
N ASN A 541 -10.89 -7.71 8.64
CA ASN A 541 -10.81 -9.15 8.78
C ASN A 541 -10.19 -9.55 10.12
N PRO A 542 -10.76 -10.53 10.83
CA PRO A 542 -10.29 -11.04 12.12
C PRO A 542 -8.83 -11.44 12.16
N ARG A 543 -8.32 -12.00 11.08
CA ARG A 543 -6.91 -12.41 10.98
C ARG A 543 -5.93 -11.24 11.00
N LEU A 544 -6.43 -10.02 10.89
CA LEU A 544 -5.64 -8.79 10.89
C LEU A 544 -5.65 -8.10 12.25
N SER A 545 -6.44 -8.59 13.22
CA SER A 545 -6.58 -8.01 14.56
C SER A 545 -6.30 -9.04 15.63
N VAL A 546 -5.61 -8.63 16.68
CA VAL A 546 -5.31 -9.47 17.85
C VAL A 546 -6.59 -9.80 18.65
N ASP A 547 -7.56 -8.88 18.71
CA ASP A 547 -8.79 -8.99 19.50
C ASP A 547 -10.06 -8.98 18.62
N TRP A 548 -10.05 -9.75 17.57
CA TRP A 548 -11.23 -9.82 16.73
C TRP A 548 -12.40 -10.56 17.39
N LYS A 549 -13.58 -9.96 17.30
CA LYS A 549 -14.82 -10.59 17.73
C LYS A 549 -15.72 -10.85 16.52
N PRO A 550 -16.33 -12.05 16.42
CA PRO A 550 -17.35 -12.34 15.41
C PRO A 550 -18.50 -11.32 15.46
N ILE A 551 -19.19 -11.14 14.35
CA ILE A 551 -20.42 -10.35 14.32
C ILE A 551 -21.50 -11.13 15.09
N ALA A 552 -22.04 -10.52 16.14
CA ALA A 552 -23.10 -11.15 16.89
C ALA A 552 -24.43 -11.08 16.12
N PRO A 553 -25.32 -12.08 16.21
CA PRO A 553 -26.63 -12.06 15.56
C PRO A 553 -27.45 -10.81 15.89
N GLU A 554 -27.31 -10.27 17.10
CA GLU A 554 -27.96 -9.03 17.54
C GLU A 554 -27.46 -7.80 16.79
N GLU A 555 -26.18 -7.75 16.43
CA GLU A 555 -25.62 -6.67 15.59
C GLU A 555 -26.18 -6.72 14.16
N VAL A 556 -26.35 -7.93 13.61
CA VAL A 556 -27.00 -8.16 12.31
C VAL A 556 -28.45 -7.67 12.38
N GLN A 557 -29.20 -8.10 13.39
CA GLN A 557 -30.59 -7.68 13.57
C GLN A 557 -30.69 -6.16 13.73
N GLY A 558 -29.85 -5.55 14.55
CA GLY A 558 -29.82 -4.10 14.72
C GLY A 558 -29.55 -3.33 13.44
N ALA A 559 -28.75 -3.87 12.51
CA ALA A 559 -28.52 -3.26 11.20
C ALA A 559 -29.74 -3.41 10.26
N LEU A 560 -30.40 -4.57 10.30
CA LEU A 560 -31.62 -4.82 9.54
C LEU A 560 -32.76 -3.91 10.00
N ASP A 561 -32.97 -3.79 11.31
CA ASP A 561 -33.97 -2.92 11.90
C ASP A 561 -33.71 -1.43 11.59
N TYR A 562 -32.44 -1.02 11.69
CA TYR A 562 -32.03 0.33 11.29
C TYR A 562 -32.40 0.62 9.84
N TYR A 563 -32.06 -0.28 8.91
CA TYR A 563 -32.34 -0.08 7.50
C TYR A 563 -33.85 -0.11 7.20
N ALA A 564 -34.59 -1.02 7.82
CA ALA A 564 -36.05 -1.09 7.66
C ALA A 564 -36.74 0.21 8.15
N ASN A 565 -36.33 0.73 9.31
CA ASN A 565 -36.81 2.01 9.85
C ASN A 565 -36.41 3.18 8.96
N PHE A 566 -35.19 3.17 8.41
CA PHE A 566 -34.73 4.19 7.46
C PHE A 566 -35.62 4.23 6.22
N VAL A 567 -35.92 3.07 5.61
CA VAL A 567 -36.79 2.96 4.43
C VAL A 567 -38.20 3.42 4.74
N ALA A 568 -38.75 3.03 5.89
CA ALA A 568 -40.14 3.40 6.29
C ALA A 568 -40.28 4.91 6.57
N SER A 569 -39.21 5.55 7.06
CA SER A 569 -39.21 6.99 7.38
C SER A 569 -38.60 7.88 6.28
N PHE A 570 -38.30 7.29 5.10
CA PHE A 570 -37.70 8.06 4.02
C PHE A 570 -38.66 9.09 3.44
N ASP A 571 -38.25 10.34 3.45
CA ASP A 571 -39.06 11.49 3.03
C ASP A 571 -38.28 12.45 2.10
N ARG A 572 -38.95 13.51 1.66
CA ARG A 572 -38.36 14.53 0.79
C ARG A 572 -37.21 15.29 1.44
N SER A 573 -37.22 15.49 2.74
CA SER A 573 -36.12 16.16 3.46
C SER A 573 -34.84 15.35 3.37
N ARG A 574 -34.94 14.03 3.53
CA ARG A 574 -33.79 13.11 3.36
C ARG A 574 -33.28 13.11 1.92
N ALA A 575 -34.20 13.05 0.93
CA ALA A 575 -33.84 13.11 -0.49
C ALA A 575 -33.14 14.43 -0.89
N ALA A 576 -33.28 15.49 -0.11
CA ALA A 576 -32.65 16.79 -0.35
C ALA A 576 -31.22 16.89 0.24
N HIS A 577 -30.79 15.95 1.09
CA HIS A 577 -29.54 16.06 1.82
C HIS A 577 -28.75 14.74 1.90
N PRO A 578 -27.83 14.51 0.94
CA PRO A 578 -27.37 15.42 -0.11
C PRO A 578 -28.26 15.35 -1.37
N GLN A 579 -28.59 16.48 -1.94
CA GLN A 579 -29.35 16.53 -3.18
C GLN A 579 -28.53 15.99 -4.36
N ILE A 580 -29.07 14.99 -5.06
CA ILE A 580 -28.45 14.40 -6.25
C ILE A 580 -28.66 15.30 -7.45
N SER A 581 -27.61 15.50 -8.24
CA SER A 581 -27.62 16.33 -9.46
C SER A 581 -27.46 15.51 -10.73
N PHE A 582 -26.81 14.35 -10.63
CA PHE A 582 -26.57 13.45 -11.76
C PHE A 582 -26.87 12.00 -11.41
N LEU A 583 -27.48 11.29 -12.35
CA LEU A 583 -27.67 9.85 -12.31
C LEU A 583 -26.92 9.21 -13.47
N LEU A 584 -26.10 8.19 -13.17
CA LEU A 584 -25.32 7.46 -14.17
C LEU A 584 -25.69 5.97 -14.14
N VAL A 585 -26.28 5.46 -15.24
CA VAL A 585 -26.76 4.08 -15.36
C VAL A 585 -26.21 3.44 -16.63
N ALA A 586 -25.81 2.17 -16.57
CA ALA A 586 -25.46 1.42 -17.77
C ALA A 586 -26.70 1.20 -18.64
N SER A 587 -26.59 1.38 -19.95
CA SER A 587 -27.74 1.32 -20.87
C SER A 587 -28.36 -0.07 -21.03
N ASP A 588 -27.59 -1.12 -20.66
CA ASP A 588 -27.99 -2.53 -20.68
C ASP A 588 -28.36 -3.07 -19.27
N ASP A 589 -28.30 -2.23 -18.24
CA ASP A 589 -28.58 -2.62 -16.87
C ASP A 589 -30.07 -2.42 -16.55
N GLN A 590 -30.76 -3.49 -16.16
CA GLN A 590 -32.19 -3.45 -15.76
C GLN A 590 -32.32 -3.03 -14.29
N VAL A 591 -31.83 -1.84 -13.95
CA VAL A 591 -31.92 -1.31 -12.59
C VAL A 591 -33.34 -0.84 -12.31
N ASN A 592 -33.93 -1.29 -11.19
CA ASN A 592 -35.19 -0.73 -10.71
C ASN A 592 -34.95 0.65 -10.07
N LEU A 593 -35.34 1.70 -10.76
CA LEU A 593 -35.22 3.08 -10.29
C LEU A 593 -36.52 3.64 -9.66
N SER A 594 -37.53 2.82 -9.35
CA SER A 594 -38.82 3.28 -8.83
C SER A 594 -38.69 4.13 -7.56
N ASN A 595 -37.83 3.74 -6.63
CA ASN A 595 -37.54 4.52 -5.41
C ASN A 595 -36.81 5.84 -5.70
N PHE A 596 -35.95 5.87 -6.70
CA PHE A 596 -35.28 7.08 -7.16
C PHE A 596 -36.27 8.02 -7.86
N ASP A 597 -37.06 7.49 -8.80
CA ASP A 597 -38.04 8.24 -9.59
C ASP A 597 -39.21 8.77 -8.76
N ARG A 598 -39.42 8.26 -7.55
CA ARG A 598 -40.35 8.82 -6.59
C ARG A 598 -39.98 10.26 -6.19
N TRP A 599 -38.69 10.53 -6.07
CA TRP A 599 -38.16 11.78 -5.52
C TRP A 599 -37.52 12.69 -6.57
N TYR A 600 -36.99 12.13 -7.65
CA TYR A 600 -36.25 12.88 -8.67
C TYR A 600 -36.92 12.80 -10.04
N GLU A 601 -36.90 13.94 -10.74
CA GLU A 601 -37.20 14.00 -12.17
C GLU A 601 -35.88 13.89 -12.95
N ARG A 602 -35.91 13.12 -14.05
CA ARG A 602 -34.77 12.94 -14.97
C ARG A 602 -35.02 13.67 -16.27
N ASP A 603 -33.99 14.27 -16.85
CA ASP A 603 -34.03 14.75 -18.22
C ASP A 603 -34.03 13.57 -19.23
N GLN A 604 -33.89 13.86 -20.53
CA GLN A 604 -33.84 12.83 -21.58
C GLN A 604 -32.59 11.95 -21.51
N GLY A 605 -31.56 12.36 -20.77
CA GLY A 605 -30.29 11.68 -20.65
C GLY A 605 -29.39 11.78 -21.89
N GLU A 606 -28.10 11.93 -21.67
CA GLU A 606 -27.06 11.90 -22.69
C GLU A 606 -26.46 10.48 -22.73
N ARG A 607 -26.46 9.82 -23.90
CA ARG A 607 -25.77 8.54 -24.05
C ARG A 607 -24.28 8.76 -24.28
N VAL A 608 -23.45 8.27 -23.35
CA VAL A 608 -21.99 8.39 -23.44
C VAL A 608 -21.38 6.98 -23.31
N GLY A 609 -20.96 6.42 -24.43
CA GLY A 609 -20.50 5.02 -24.49
C GLY A 609 -21.60 4.05 -24.13
N LYS A 610 -21.35 3.20 -23.11
CA LYS A 610 -22.33 2.24 -22.57
C LYS A 610 -23.26 2.84 -21.49
N TYR A 611 -23.09 4.11 -21.13
CA TYR A 611 -23.83 4.72 -20.03
C TYR A 611 -24.79 5.79 -20.52
N LEU A 612 -25.88 5.94 -19.76
CA LEU A 612 -26.81 7.06 -19.84
C LEU A 612 -26.51 7.98 -18.66
N LEU A 613 -26.22 9.24 -18.94
CA LEU A 613 -25.98 10.30 -17.98
C LEU A 613 -27.18 11.23 -17.96
N PHE A 614 -27.93 11.25 -16.87
CA PHE A 614 -29.08 12.10 -16.65
C PHE A 614 -28.75 13.26 -15.73
N ARG A 615 -29.18 14.46 -16.05
CA ARG A 615 -29.34 15.51 -15.05
C ARG A 615 -30.65 15.26 -14.32
N VAL A 616 -30.61 15.44 -13.00
CA VAL A 616 -31.78 15.19 -12.17
C VAL A 616 -32.09 16.36 -11.27
N ARG A 617 -33.39 16.53 -10.98
CA ARG A 617 -33.89 17.56 -10.09
C ARG A 617 -34.82 16.93 -9.06
N LEU A 618 -34.69 17.34 -7.81
CA LEU A 618 -35.65 16.95 -6.76
C LEU A 618 -37.03 17.48 -7.11
N LYS A 619 -38.03 16.62 -7.03
CA LYS A 619 -39.43 16.98 -7.26
C LYS A 619 -39.92 17.95 -6.18
N ASP A 620 -40.83 18.84 -6.59
CA ASP A 620 -41.46 19.84 -5.71
C ASP A 620 -42.29 19.22 -4.58
#